data_e5da7c109075bd760a5240e5db200e9c
#
_entry.id   e5da7c109075bd760a5240e5db200e9c
#
_cell.length_a   1.000
_cell.length_b   1.000
_cell.length_c   1.000
_cell.angle_alpha   90.00
_cell.angle_beta   90.00
_cell.angle_gamma   90.00
#
_symmetry.space_group_name_H-M   'P 1'
#
loop_
_entity.id
_entity.type
_entity.pdbx_description
1 polymer ?
#
loop_
_entity_poly.entity_id
_entity_poly.type
_entity_poly.pdbx_seq_one_letter_code
_entity_poly.pdbx_strand_id
1 'polypeptide(L)'
;MNFQKVPEGRPLRMAVIGAGNRANKYLEYARRHPERLQPVAVVDGNELRRNETAERFGLAAERRYADYDAFFARPADADAVLITTPDDVHF
;
A
#
# COMPACT_ATOMS: atom_id res chain seq x y z
N MET A 1 -9.11 4.46 8.19
CA MET A 1 -8.44 5.23 7.15
C MET A 1 -9.33 6.38 6.72
N ASN A 2 -8.74 7.53 6.56
CA ASN A 2 -9.49 8.75 6.32
C ASN A 2 -9.17 9.30 4.93
N PHE A 3 -10.13 9.24 4.03
CA PHE A 3 -9.99 9.79 2.69
C PHE A 3 -10.58 11.18 2.68
N GLN A 4 -9.75 12.17 2.79
CA GLN A 4 -10.23 13.54 2.81
C GLN A 4 -10.62 14.03 1.42
N LYS A 5 -9.91 13.58 0.42
CA LYS A 5 -10.12 14.07 -0.91
C LYS A 5 -9.63 13.09 -1.96
N VAL A 6 -10.47 12.75 -2.90
CA VAL A 6 -10.07 11.92 -4.03
C VAL A 6 -9.87 12.84 -5.22
N PRO A 7 -8.69 12.85 -5.84
CA PRO A 7 -8.45 13.67 -7.01
C PRO A 7 -9.40 13.31 -8.15
N GLU A 8 -9.92 14.30 -8.82
CA GLU A 8 -10.77 14.07 -9.96
C GLU A 8 -9.95 13.59 -11.16
N GLY A 9 -10.52 12.65 -11.89
CA GLY A 9 -9.92 12.18 -13.14
C GLY A 9 -8.81 11.20 -12.99
N ARG A 10 -8.49 10.78 -11.77
CA ARG A 10 -7.49 9.75 -11.55
C ARG A 10 -7.77 8.94 -10.29
N PRO A 11 -7.25 7.71 -10.20
CA PRO A 11 -7.41 6.90 -8.99
C PRO A 11 -6.69 7.50 -7.79
N LEU A 12 -7.19 7.18 -6.60
CA LEU A 12 -6.48 7.46 -5.36
C LEU A 12 -5.24 6.56 -5.30
N ARG A 13 -4.09 7.17 -5.11
CA ARG A 13 -2.83 6.43 -4.99
C ARG A 13 -2.55 6.12 -3.53
N MET A 14 -2.34 4.86 -3.23
CA MET A 14 -2.26 4.39 -1.85
C MET A 14 -0.95 3.65 -1.59
N ALA A 15 -0.29 4.00 -0.48
CA ALA A 15 0.82 3.22 0.03
C ALA A 15 0.27 2.22 1.06
N VAL A 16 0.64 0.96 0.94
CA VAL A 16 0.17 -0.10 1.82
C VAL A 16 1.28 -0.47 2.80
N ILE A 17 1.02 -0.26 4.09
CA ILE A 17 1.96 -0.59 5.15
C ILE A 17 1.45 -1.82 5.88
N GLY A 18 2.20 -2.93 5.77
CA GLY A 18 1.77 -4.21 6.30
C GLY A 18 0.80 -4.91 5.37
N ALA A 19 1.29 -5.77 4.48
CA ALA A 19 0.47 -6.41 3.46
C ALA A 19 -0.12 -7.74 3.97
N GLY A 20 -0.72 -7.72 5.16
CA GLY A 20 -1.36 -8.90 5.73
C GLY A 20 -2.82 -9.05 5.31
N ASN A 21 -3.54 -9.91 6.04
CA ASN A 21 -4.92 -10.27 5.66
C ASN A 21 -5.87 -9.07 5.59
N ARG A 22 -5.70 -8.08 6.45
CA ARG A 22 -6.56 -6.91 6.42
C ARG A 22 -6.36 -6.09 5.15
N ALA A 23 -5.14 -6.01 4.70
CA ALA A 23 -4.85 -5.27 3.47
C ALA A 23 -5.51 -5.93 2.27
N ASN A 24 -5.71 -7.25 2.29
CA ASN A 24 -6.25 -7.97 1.15
C ASN A 24 -7.62 -7.47 0.71
N LYS A 25 -8.45 -7.01 1.63
CA LYS A 25 -9.76 -6.47 1.28
C LYS A 25 -9.62 -5.23 0.40
N TYR A 26 -8.73 -4.34 0.80
CA TYR A 26 -8.49 -3.11 0.04
C TYR A 26 -7.77 -3.39 -1.26
N LEU A 27 -6.84 -4.34 -1.24
CA LEU A 27 -6.11 -4.73 -2.43
C LEU A 27 -7.04 -5.40 -3.45
N GLU A 28 -7.99 -6.20 -2.98
CA GLU A 28 -8.97 -6.82 -3.86
C GLU A 28 -9.88 -5.77 -4.47
N TYR A 29 -10.27 -4.77 -3.69
CA TYR A 29 -11.04 -3.65 -4.22
C TYR A 29 -10.25 -2.92 -5.30
N ALA A 30 -8.97 -2.66 -5.05
CA ALA A 30 -8.12 -1.97 -6.01
C ALA A 30 -7.96 -2.78 -7.30
N ARG A 31 -7.87 -4.11 -7.19
CA ARG A 31 -7.77 -4.97 -8.36
C ARG A 31 -9.03 -4.89 -9.22
N ARG A 32 -10.19 -4.81 -8.59
CA ARG A 32 -11.48 -4.73 -9.28
C ARG A 32 -11.79 -3.33 -9.80
N HIS A 33 -11.27 -2.31 -9.13
CA HIS A 33 -11.56 -0.92 -9.45
C HIS A 33 -10.28 -0.09 -9.57
N PRO A 34 -9.42 -0.43 -10.54
CA PRO A 34 -8.17 0.31 -10.71
C PRO A 34 -8.39 1.77 -11.09
N GLU A 35 -9.57 2.09 -11.59
CA GLU A 35 -9.92 3.48 -11.90
C GLU A 35 -10.19 4.31 -10.65
N ARG A 36 -10.34 3.66 -9.48
CA ARG A 36 -10.65 4.35 -8.23
C ARG A 36 -9.51 4.30 -7.22
N LEU A 37 -8.80 3.17 -7.15
CA LEU A 37 -7.79 2.95 -6.12
C LEU A 37 -6.62 2.18 -6.72
N GLN A 38 -5.41 2.73 -6.55
CA GLN A 38 -4.20 2.07 -7.02
C GLN A 38 -3.15 2.03 -5.93
N PRO A 39 -2.72 0.83 -5.52
CA PRO A 39 -1.55 0.73 -4.67
C PRO A 39 -0.32 1.17 -5.46
N VAL A 40 0.47 2.08 -4.88
CA VAL A 40 1.67 2.60 -5.53
C VAL A 40 2.94 2.27 -4.77
N ALA A 41 2.82 1.77 -3.55
CA ALA A 41 3.96 1.37 -2.74
C ALA A 41 3.53 0.33 -1.73
N VAL A 42 4.45 -0.56 -1.34
CA VAL A 42 4.22 -1.52 -0.28
C VAL A 42 5.38 -1.45 0.71
N VAL A 43 5.05 -1.45 1.99
CA VAL A 43 6.02 -1.45 3.08
C VAL A 43 5.74 -2.67 3.94
N ASP A 44 6.63 -3.63 3.96
CA ASP A 44 6.45 -4.85 4.76
C ASP A 44 7.83 -5.48 5.01
N GLY A 45 8.11 -5.78 6.28
CA GLY A 45 9.35 -6.44 6.64
C GLY A 45 9.43 -7.88 6.15
N ASN A 46 8.30 -8.50 5.84
CA ASN A 46 8.28 -9.84 5.28
C ASN A 46 8.51 -9.77 3.77
N GLU A 47 9.65 -10.27 3.33
CA GLU A 47 10.05 -10.17 1.93
C GLU A 47 9.07 -10.86 0.99
N LEU A 48 8.57 -12.02 1.37
CA LEU A 48 7.65 -12.77 0.52
C LEU A 48 6.35 -12.00 0.31
N ARG A 49 5.74 -11.52 1.41
CA ARG A 49 4.50 -10.74 1.30
C ARG A 49 4.72 -9.44 0.53
N ARG A 50 5.84 -8.78 0.81
CA ARG A 50 6.19 -7.54 0.11
C ARG A 50 6.24 -7.76 -1.40
N ASN A 51 6.95 -8.79 -1.81
CA ASN A 51 7.12 -9.07 -3.23
C ASN A 51 5.84 -9.58 -3.89
N GLU A 52 5.08 -10.42 -3.21
CA GLU A 52 3.82 -10.90 -3.75
C GLU A 52 2.85 -9.75 -4.01
N THR A 53 2.73 -8.84 -3.04
CA THR A 53 1.86 -7.68 -3.19
C THR A 53 2.34 -6.78 -4.32
N ALA A 54 3.64 -6.52 -4.35
CA ALA A 54 4.20 -5.65 -5.37
C ALA A 54 4.01 -6.23 -6.77
N GLU A 55 4.18 -7.53 -6.93
CA GLU A 55 4.00 -8.16 -8.24
C GLU A 55 2.55 -8.17 -8.68
N ARG A 56 1.63 -8.32 -7.73
CA ARG A 56 0.20 -8.27 -8.03
C ARG A 56 -0.20 -6.95 -8.70
N PHE A 57 0.44 -5.85 -8.31
CA PHE A 57 0.12 -4.53 -8.82
C PHE A 57 1.21 -3.94 -9.71
N GLY A 58 2.21 -4.73 -10.07
CA GLY A 58 3.25 -4.28 -10.98
C GLY A 58 4.13 -3.19 -10.44
N LEU A 59 4.41 -3.20 -9.12
CA LEU A 59 5.23 -2.16 -8.51
C LEU A 59 6.71 -2.38 -8.78
N ALA A 60 7.39 -1.33 -9.17
CA ALA A 60 8.84 -1.35 -9.40
C ALA A 60 9.59 -1.57 -8.09
N ALA A 61 10.86 -1.97 -8.19
CA ALA A 61 11.67 -2.26 -7.02
C ALA A 61 11.77 -1.08 -6.05
N GLU A 62 11.85 0.13 -6.56
CA GLU A 62 11.96 1.33 -5.73
C GLU A 62 10.67 1.70 -5.02
N ARG A 63 9.59 0.99 -5.27
CA ARG A 63 8.32 1.18 -4.58
C ARG A 63 8.03 0.06 -3.59
N ARG A 64 9.00 -0.80 -3.34
CA ARG A 64 8.92 -1.90 -2.39
C ARG A 64 9.86 -1.58 -1.24
N TYR A 65 9.32 -1.36 -0.05
CA TYR A 65 10.08 -0.91 1.11
C TYR A 65 10.09 -1.98 2.19
N ALA A 66 11.27 -2.22 2.78
CA ALA A 66 11.39 -3.21 3.84
C ALA A 66 10.92 -2.69 5.20
N ASP A 67 10.96 -1.39 5.40
CA ASP A 67 10.57 -0.78 6.67
C ASP A 67 10.08 0.65 6.49
N TYR A 68 9.53 1.19 7.58
CA TYR A 68 8.99 2.55 7.59
C TYR A 68 10.04 3.61 7.29
N ASP A 69 11.24 3.43 7.84
CA ASP A 69 12.28 4.44 7.68
C ASP A 69 12.65 4.62 6.21
N ALA A 70 12.74 3.50 5.49
CA ALA A 70 13.03 3.56 4.07
C ALA A 70 11.92 4.29 3.31
N PHE A 71 10.67 4.02 3.68
CA PHE A 71 9.53 4.66 3.03
C PHE A 71 9.49 6.16 3.30
N PHE A 72 9.67 6.57 4.57
CA PHE A 72 9.59 7.98 4.91
C PHE A 72 10.81 8.78 4.43
N ALA A 73 11.94 8.12 4.24
CA ALA A 73 13.10 8.78 3.67
C ALA A 73 12.88 9.15 2.21
N ARG A 74 12.15 8.30 1.48
CA ARG A 74 11.86 8.52 0.05
C ARG A 74 10.44 8.05 -0.24
N PRO A 75 9.44 8.79 0.26
CA PRO A 75 8.06 8.34 0.12
C PRO A 75 7.62 8.29 -1.33
N ALA A 76 6.81 7.30 -1.63
CA ALA A 76 6.17 7.25 -2.92
C ALA A 76 5.16 8.38 -3.05
N ASP A 77 4.76 8.66 -4.25
CA ASP A 77 3.83 9.74 -4.56
C ASP A 77 2.39 9.31 -4.23
N ALA A 78 2.14 9.04 -2.97
CA ALA A 78 0.86 8.50 -2.52
C ALA A 78 -0.05 9.59 -1.97
N ASP A 79 -1.35 9.45 -2.23
CA ASP A 79 -2.37 10.35 -1.70
C ASP A 79 -2.81 9.92 -0.30
N ALA A 80 -2.70 8.63 0.00
CA ALA A 80 -3.14 8.08 1.28
C ALA A 80 -2.26 6.90 1.68
N VAL A 81 -2.27 6.59 2.96
CA VAL A 81 -1.51 5.47 3.52
C VAL A 81 -2.49 4.54 4.24
N LEU A 82 -2.47 3.26 3.87
CA LEU A 82 -3.23 2.23 4.55
C LEU A 82 -2.30 1.47 5.48
N ILE A 83 -2.57 1.54 6.77
CA ILE A 83 -1.78 0.84 7.77
C ILE A 83 -2.55 -0.38 8.26
N THR A 84 -2.01 -1.57 8.00
CA THR A 84 -2.65 -2.82 8.39
C THR A 84 -1.67 -3.70 9.15
N THR A 85 -1.21 -3.18 10.29
CA THR A 85 -0.31 -3.95 11.14
C THR A 85 -1.07 -5.08 11.83
N PRO A 86 -0.35 -6.16 12.23
CA PRO A 86 -1.01 -7.27 12.92
C PRO A 86 -1.68 -6.83 14.21
N ASP A 87 -2.81 -7.48 14.54
CA ASP A 87 -3.56 -7.15 15.73
C ASP A 87 -2.84 -7.46 17.03
N ASP A 88 -1.86 -8.34 16.98
CA ASP A 88 -1.07 -8.67 18.16
C ASP A 88 0.01 -7.63 18.48
N VAL A 89 0.12 -6.61 17.67
CA VAL A 89 1.01 -5.49 17.94
C VAL A 89 0.22 -4.45 18.72
N HIS A 90 0.53 -4.31 19.97
CA HIS A 90 -0.16 -3.37 20.84
C HIS A 90 0.73 -2.20 21.19
N PHE A 91 0.15 -1.06 21.19
CA PHE A 91 0.86 0.17 21.48
C PHE A 91 0.23 0.85 22.68
#